data_852fc1848dd862c8d97f8ad0d4af1775
#
_entry.id   852fc1848dd862c8d97f8ad0d4af1775
#
_cell.length_a   1.000
_cell.length_b   1.000
_cell.length_c   1.000
_cell.angle_alpha   90.00
_cell.angle_beta   90.00
_cell.angle_gamma   90.00
#
_symmetry.space_group_name_H-M   'P 1'
#
loop_
_entity.id
_entity.type
_entity.pdbx_description
1 polymer ?
#
loop_
_entity_poly.entity_id
_entity_poly.type
_entity_poly.pdbx_seq_one_letter_code
_entity_poly.pdbx_strand_id
1 'polypeptide(L)'
;MIIKKITKILIVLIIVFTGSCQKYLEEDPTVFASPNEILVDANGAELYTVGNYAQIKVLASDFDGWLLMWGTIAADEIVIPNWGASSRSIYLHSFATSNIAIFNIWKNIYQSINRINSGIERISEMSSDQIDEDVKNKFIGEHKFLRAMLYFSLVSSWENVPLILEESNSDDIGNFEVFQSSPEDVYNLITNDLIFAEAVLNEEQGLGRATKGAAQALLGKVYLQMTGFPLYKTENYNLAANKLESVINSGIYDLLPYYPDVFSVEQEQSNEIIFSIGADGPGLNQGSNLGTLFGPQGQTISGGAAGNNWYINLELAGPDSGFGSTGNFNGARNYYSFAQSYTEDDIRSRNNVAKHNVNQCNCNAEDGMFSTIHRNQGNIAGWKPWKWHNINPSNWGSDTPLDQPYIRYADVLLMYAEALNGQGIFTQADADATINLIRERARVFPSEVKADSLLPSLVVGSQQYNADEILSERRKELCLEGWRRNDLIRFGRYYEGINSVQNTWSNSGNPQGQFSSHEIRWPIPFNEIQLNSNLIQNSGY
;
A
#
# COMPACT_ATOMS: atom_id res chain seq x y z
N MET A 1 -11.64 -72.23 -34.40
CA MET A 1 -11.89 -72.29 -32.94
C MET A 1 -10.97 -71.38 -32.18
N ILE A 2 -9.72 -71.23 -32.55
CA ILE A 2 -8.70 -70.37 -31.87
C ILE A 2 -9.02 -68.88 -31.99
N ILE A 3 -9.42 -68.36 -33.14
CA ILE A 3 -9.71 -66.94 -33.39
C ILE A 3 -10.91 -66.49 -32.51
N LYS A 4 -11.96 -67.23 -32.32
CA LYS A 4 -13.08 -66.91 -31.44
C LYS A 4 -12.68 -66.83 -29.94
N LYS A 5 -11.64 -67.57 -29.53
CA LYS A 5 -11.11 -67.48 -28.16
C LYS A 5 -10.27 -66.24 -27.96
N ILE A 6 -9.48 -65.89 -28.95
CA ILE A 6 -8.66 -64.68 -28.90
C ILE A 6 -9.51 -63.40 -28.86
N THR A 7 -10.58 -63.32 -29.68
CA THR A 7 -11.53 -62.22 -29.69
C THR A 7 -12.24 -62.04 -28.34
N LYS A 8 -12.63 -63.15 -27.70
CA LYS A 8 -13.25 -63.09 -26.36
C LYS A 8 -12.29 -62.63 -25.27
N ILE A 9 -11.03 -63.04 -25.34
CA ILE A 9 -9.99 -62.59 -24.39
C ILE A 9 -9.67 -61.10 -24.60
N LEU A 10 -9.63 -60.64 -25.84
CA LEU A 10 -9.41 -59.20 -26.14
C LEU A 10 -10.57 -58.32 -25.65
N ILE A 11 -11.82 -58.75 -25.81
CA ILE A 11 -13.01 -58.04 -25.30
C ILE A 11 -13.03 -57.99 -23.77
N VAL A 12 -12.66 -59.05 -23.09
CA VAL A 12 -12.56 -59.08 -21.62
C VAL A 12 -11.42 -58.17 -21.14
N LEU A 13 -10.28 -58.14 -21.83
CA LEU A 13 -9.19 -57.20 -21.50
C LEU A 13 -9.61 -55.74 -21.68
N ILE A 14 -10.35 -55.39 -22.74
CA ILE A 14 -10.84 -54.01 -22.97
C ILE A 14 -11.84 -53.59 -21.87
N ILE A 15 -12.71 -54.48 -21.43
CA ILE A 15 -13.68 -54.18 -20.35
C ILE A 15 -13.00 -53.98 -18.99
N VAL A 16 -11.89 -54.69 -18.73
CA VAL A 16 -11.11 -54.52 -17.49
C VAL A 16 -10.34 -53.20 -17.47
N PHE A 17 -9.91 -52.70 -18.63
CA PHE A 17 -9.21 -51.42 -18.74
C PHE A 17 -10.15 -50.21 -18.67
N THR A 18 -11.43 -50.32 -18.95
CA THR A 18 -12.39 -49.20 -18.87
C THR A 18 -12.98 -48.98 -17.48
N GLY A 19 -12.77 -49.90 -16.53
CA GLY A 19 -13.30 -49.79 -15.16
C GLY A 19 -12.32 -49.29 -14.10
N SER A 20 -11.06 -49.01 -14.45
CA SER A 20 -9.99 -48.89 -13.45
C SER A 20 -9.50 -47.47 -13.16
N CYS A 21 -10.06 -46.39 -13.72
CA CYS A 21 -9.46 -45.07 -13.58
C CYS A 21 -10.34 -43.98 -12.97
N GLN A 22 -11.58 -44.20 -12.63
CA GLN A 22 -12.40 -43.13 -12.04
C GLN A 22 -12.04 -42.80 -10.59
N LYS A 23 -11.59 -43.75 -9.81
CA LYS A 23 -11.25 -43.50 -8.38
C LYS A 23 -9.82 -43.02 -8.14
N TYR A 24 -8.95 -43.05 -9.17
CA TYR A 24 -7.56 -42.59 -9.09
C TYR A 24 -7.39 -41.17 -9.60
N LEU A 25 -8.44 -40.54 -10.12
CA LEU A 25 -8.50 -39.17 -10.59
C LEU A 25 -9.34 -38.28 -9.68
N GLU A 26 -9.92 -38.81 -8.62
CA GLU A 26 -10.39 -37.97 -7.51
C GLU A 26 -9.16 -37.56 -6.73
N GLU A 27 -8.68 -36.37 -6.97
CA GLU A 27 -7.75 -35.70 -6.07
C GLU A 27 -8.45 -35.55 -4.72
N ASP A 28 -8.08 -36.41 -3.77
CA ASP A 28 -8.42 -36.21 -2.37
C ASP A 28 -7.36 -35.22 -1.85
N PRO A 29 -7.66 -33.91 -1.77
CA PRO A 29 -6.67 -32.90 -1.36
C PRO A 29 -6.40 -33.07 0.13
N THR A 30 -5.46 -33.93 0.48
CA THR A 30 -5.05 -34.18 1.87
C THR A 30 -4.36 -32.98 2.53
N VAL A 31 -4.15 -31.87 1.80
CA VAL A 31 -3.40 -30.70 2.26
C VAL A 31 -4.19 -29.39 2.14
N PHE A 32 -5.19 -29.28 1.27
CA PHE A 32 -6.00 -28.08 1.09
C PHE A 32 -7.48 -28.44 0.99
N ALA A 33 -8.28 -27.99 1.94
CA ALA A 33 -9.73 -28.08 1.83
C ALA A 33 -10.24 -27.11 0.74
N SER A 34 -11.15 -27.58 -0.12
CA SER A 34 -11.80 -26.72 -1.10
C SER A 34 -12.74 -25.71 -0.41
N PRO A 35 -13.06 -24.57 -1.05
CA PRO A 35 -14.05 -23.64 -0.48
C PRO A 35 -15.36 -24.33 -0.09
N ASN A 36 -15.83 -25.32 -0.86
CA ASN A 36 -17.05 -26.09 -0.56
C ASN A 36 -16.96 -26.93 0.71
N GLU A 37 -15.77 -27.37 1.08
CA GLU A 37 -15.53 -28.14 2.30
C GLU A 37 -15.38 -27.26 3.53
N ILE A 38 -14.91 -26.01 3.34
CA ILE A 38 -14.71 -25.04 4.42
C ILE A 38 -16.01 -24.28 4.71
N LEU A 39 -16.69 -23.78 3.69
CA LEU A 39 -17.85 -22.88 3.80
C LEU A 39 -19.15 -23.67 4.06
N VAL A 40 -19.20 -24.43 5.14
CA VAL A 40 -20.36 -25.25 5.53
C VAL A 40 -21.12 -24.66 6.72
N ASP A 41 -20.50 -23.78 7.50
CA ASP A 41 -21.07 -23.11 8.67
C ASP A 41 -20.38 -21.75 8.94
N ALA A 42 -20.82 -21.05 9.99
CA ALA A 42 -20.27 -19.75 10.38
C ALA A 42 -18.75 -19.80 10.70
N ASN A 43 -18.27 -20.91 11.26
CA ASN A 43 -16.84 -21.06 11.55
C ASN A 43 -16.02 -21.21 10.26
N GLY A 44 -16.55 -21.95 9.29
CA GLY A 44 -15.94 -22.04 7.96
C GLY A 44 -15.89 -20.68 7.25
N ALA A 45 -16.97 -19.88 7.35
CA ALA A 45 -17.00 -18.53 6.81
C ALA A 45 -15.97 -17.61 7.49
N GLU A 46 -15.79 -17.72 8.81
CA GLU A 46 -14.74 -17.01 9.57
C GLU A 46 -13.34 -17.39 9.07
N LEU A 47 -13.03 -18.68 8.99
CA LEU A 47 -11.72 -19.17 8.53
C LEU A 47 -11.41 -18.71 7.09
N TYR A 48 -12.41 -18.77 6.22
CA TYR A 48 -12.25 -18.31 4.83
C TYR A 48 -11.99 -16.81 4.75
N THR A 49 -12.70 -16.03 5.56
CA THR A 49 -12.52 -14.57 5.66
C THR A 49 -11.11 -14.22 6.15
N VAL A 50 -10.64 -14.86 7.23
CA VAL A 50 -9.26 -14.68 7.75
C VAL A 50 -8.22 -15.06 6.68
N GLY A 51 -8.47 -16.13 5.92
CA GLY A 51 -7.61 -16.51 4.79
C GLY A 51 -7.48 -15.44 3.71
N ASN A 52 -8.53 -14.63 3.48
CA ASN A 52 -8.46 -13.50 2.55
C ASN A 52 -7.67 -12.32 3.10
N TYR A 53 -7.72 -12.02 4.39
CA TYR A 53 -6.82 -11.04 5.02
C TYR A 53 -5.35 -11.48 4.92
N ALA A 54 -5.06 -12.76 5.15
CA ALA A 54 -3.72 -13.30 4.99
C ALA A 54 -3.20 -13.15 3.54
N GLN A 55 -4.07 -13.28 2.54
CA GLN A 55 -3.70 -13.02 1.14
C GLN A 55 -3.39 -11.55 0.88
N ILE A 56 -4.14 -10.63 1.47
CA ILE A 56 -3.84 -9.18 1.38
C ILE A 56 -2.46 -8.88 1.99
N LYS A 57 -2.11 -9.52 3.11
CA LYS A 57 -0.79 -9.40 3.71
C LYS A 57 0.32 -9.81 2.72
N VAL A 58 0.16 -10.95 2.04
CA VAL A 58 1.14 -11.39 1.03
C VAL A 58 1.31 -10.33 -0.05
N LEU A 59 0.22 -9.75 -0.56
CA LEU A 59 0.27 -8.66 -1.53
C LEU A 59 1.00 -7.41 -1.02
N ALA A 60 0.81 -7.06 0.23
CA ALA A 60 1.37 -5.84 0.81
C ALA A 60 2.83 -6.02 1.25
N SER A 61 3.18 -7.22 1.73
CA SER A 61 4.47 -7.51 2.33
C SER A 61 5.48 -8.17 1.39
N ASP A 62 5.07 -8.61 0.22
CA ASP A 62 6.01 -9.17 -0.76
C ASP A 62 6.97 -8.08 -1.27
N PHE A 63 8.14 -8.51 -1.71
CA PHE A 63 9.22 -7.64 -2.19
C PHE A 63 8.77 -6.76 -3.37
N ASP A 64 7.83 -7.25 -4.15
CA ASP A 64 7.11 -6.53 -5.20
C ASP A 64 5.74 -6.03 -4.69
N GLY A 65 5.62 -5.72 -3.39
CA GLY A 65 4.38 -5.30 -2.74
C GLY A 65 3.75 -4.08 -3.40
N TRP A 66 2.48 -4.19 -3.75
CA TRP A 66 1.75 -3.18 -4.52
C TRP A 66 1.71 -1.80 -3.85
N LEU A 67 1.52 -1.75 -2.53
CA LEU A 67 1.42 -0.48 -1.81
C LEU A 67 2.74 0.27 -1.80
N LEU A 68 3.85 -0.46 -1.60
CA LEU A 68 5.18 0.12 -1.60
C LEU A 68 5.60 0.62 -2.99
N MET A 69 5.47 -0.25 -4.01
CA MET A 69 5.83 0.08 -5.39
C MET A 69 5.08 1.30 -5.88
N TRP A 70 3.82 1.30 -5.62
CA TRP A 70 2.93 2.28 -6.15
C TRP A 70 3.04 3.63 -5.48
N GLY A 71 2.87 3.63 -4.16
CA GLY A 71 2.70 4.85 -3.41
C GLY A 71 4.00 5.54 -3.06
N THR A 72 5.09 4.77 -2.92
CA THR A 72 6.38 5.27 -2.43
C THR A 72 7.45 5.29 -3.51
N ILE A 73 7.68 4.15 -4.19
CA ILE A 73 8.78 4.04 -5.18
C ILE A 73 8.52 4.89 -6.43
N ALA A 74 7.28 4.95 -6.89
CA ALA A 74 6.87 5.75 -8.03
C ALA A 74 6.53 7.21 -7.66
N ALA A 75 7.07 7.73 -6.54
CA ALA A 75 6.82 9.07 -6.04
C ALA A 75 8.14 9.83 -5.78
N ASP A 76 8.06 10.92 -5.02
CA ASP A 76 9.15 11.85 -4.77
C ASP A 76 9.78 11.71 -3.37
N GLU A 77 9.55 10.59 -2.69
CA GLU A 77 10.02 10.36 -1.32
C GLU A 77 11.37 9.68 -1.24
N ILE A 78 11.59 8.63 -2.04
CA ILE A 78 12.79 7.80 -2.00
C ILE A 78 13.47 7.68 -3.34
N VAL A 79 14.76 7.38 -3.27
CA VAL A 79 15.65 7.12 -4.41
C VAL A 79 16.16 5.69 -4.31
N ILE A 80 16.10 4.94 -5.40
CA ILE A 80 16.53 3.55 -5.46
C ILE A 80 17.73 3.43 -6.41
N PRO A 81 18.97 3.48 -5.91
CA PRO A 81 20.14 3.43 -6.79
C PRO A 81 20.41 2.05 -7.38
N ASN A 82 20.21 0.99 -6.62
CA ASN A 82 20.64 -0.36 -6.99
C ASN A 82 19.66 -1.43 -6.50
N TRP A 83 18.51 -1.52 -7.12
CA TRP A 83 17.60 -2.63 -6.91
C TRP A 83 17.31 -3.34 -8.24
N GLY A 84 16.66 -4.51 -8.21
CA GLY A 84 16.39 -5.30 -9.40
C GLY A 84 15.87 -4.46 -10.57
N ALA A 85 16.22 -4.83 -11.79
CA ALA A 85 15.95 -4.02 -12.99
C ALA A 85 14.49 -3.58 -13.12
N SER A 86 13.54 -4.44 -12.72
CA SER A 86 12.09 -4.17 -12.81
C SER A 86 11.67 -3.04 -11.87
N SER A 87 12.06 -3.10 -10.60
CA SER A 87 11.72 -2.08 -9.60
C SER A 87 12.42 -0.77 -9.89
N ARG A 88 13.68 -0.83 -10.33
CA ARG A 88 14.42 0.36 -10.74
C ARG A 88 13.78 1.06 -11.93
N SER A 89 13.25 0.32 -12.89
CA SER A 89 12.57 0.91 -14.05
C SER A 89 11.27 1.62 -13.65
N ILE A 90 10.57 1.14 -12.60
CA ILE A 90 9.40 1.83 -12.04
C ILE A 90 9.82 3.16 -11.43
N TYR A 91 10.86 3.15 -10.60
CA TYR A 91 11.41 4.37 -10.02
C TYR A 91 11.86 5.38 -11.10
N LEU A 92 12.52 4.91 -12.15
CA LEU A 92 13.00 5.75 -13.25
C LEU A 92 11.93 6.13 -14.27
N HIS A 93 10.69 5.68 -14.11
CA HIS A 93 9.64 5.85 -15.10
C HIS A 93 10.07 5.41 -16.51
N SER A 94 10.79 4.30 -16.61
CA SER A 94 11.28 3.72 -17.87
C SER A 94 10.81 2.28 -18.05
N PHE A 95 9.68 1.95 -17.46
CA PHE A 95 9.12 0.59 -17.48
C PHE A 95 8.41 0.29 -18.81
N ALA A 96 8.62 -0.92 -19.30
CA ALA A 96 7.97 -1.44 -20.49
C ALA A 96 6.73 -2.27 -20.12
N THR A 97 5.90 -2.58 -21.13
CA THR A 97 4.72 -3.45 -20.99
C THR A 97 5.06 -4.86 -20.48
N SER A 98 6.32 -5.31 -20.65
CA SER A 98 6.84 -6.58 -20.17
C SER A 98 7.48 -6.53 -18.78
N ASN A 99 7.27 -5.44 -18.02
CA ASN A 99 7.81 -5.34 -16.66
C ASN A 99 7.19 -6.40 -15.75
N ILE A 100 8.05 -7.27 -15.19
CA ILE A 100 7.59 -8.42 -14.39
C ILE A 100 6.98 -8.01 -13.04
N ALA A 101 7.45 -6.92 -12.42
CA ALA A 101 6.88 -6.44 -11.16
C ALA A 101 5.45 -5.92 -11.38
N ILE A 102 5.23 -5.13 -12.44
CA ILE A 102 3.89 -4.65 -12.82
C ILE A 102 2.95 -5.83 -13.12
N PHE A 103 3.44 -6.84 -13.84
CA PHE A 103 2.66 -8.05 -14.13
C PHE A 103 2.31 -8.83 -12.85
N ASN A 104 3.26 -9.02 -11.96
CA ASN A 104 3.02 -9.75 -10.71
C ASN A 104 1.98 -9.04 -9.83
N ILE A 105 2.06 -7.71 -9.70
CA ILE A 105 1.08 -6.93 -8.94
C ILE A 105 -0.33 -7.11 -9.55
N TRP A 106 -0.48 -6.92 -10.86
CA TRP A 106 -1.75 -7.14 -11.57
C TRP A 106 -2.31 -8.53 -11.30
N LYS A 107 -1.53 -9.56 -11.60
CA LYS A 107 -1.91 -10.96 -11.42
C LYS A 107 -2.33 -11.26 -9.98
N ASN A 108 -1.54 -10.86 -9.00
CA ASN A 108 -1.80 -11.16 -7.60
C ASN A 108 -3.05 -10.45 -7.09
N ILE A 109 -3.31 -9.23 -7.55
CA ILE A 109 -4.55 -8.51 -7.20
C ILE A 109 -5.77 -9.26 -7.77
N TYR A 110 -5.77 -9.66 -9.04
CA TYR A 110 -6.90 -10.38 -9.62
C TYR A 110 -7.10 -11.78 -9.02
N GLN A 111 -6.03 -12.47 -8.65
CA GLN A 111 -6.14 -13.73 -7.91
C GLN A 111 -6.81 -13.53 -6.55
N SER A 112 -6.49 -12.44 -5.86
CA SER A 112 -7.13 -12.10 -4.58
C SER A 112 -8.59 -11.70 -4.77
N ILE A 113 -8.91 -10.92 -5.81
CA ILE A 113 -10.29 -10.55 -6.16
C ILE A 113 -11.12 -11.83 -6.43
N ASN A 114 -10.57 -12.79 -7.17
CA ASN A 114 -11.27 -14.05 -7.44
C ASN A 114 -11.64 -14.81 -6.16
N ARG A 115 -10.68 -14.93 -5.21
CA ARG A 115 -10.95 -15.56 -3.91
C ARG A 115 -11.98 -14.79 -3.07
N ILE A 116 -11.93 -13.47 -3.12
CA ILE A 116 -12.90 -12.62 -2.42
C ILE A 116 -14.30 -12.78 -3.04
N ASN A 117 -14.41 -12.83 -4.37
CA ASN A 117 -15.67 -13.06 -5.05
C ASN A 117 -16.26 -14.42 -4.67
N SER A 118 -15.44 -15.49 -4.66
CA SER A 118 -15.84 -16.82 -4.17
C SER A 118 -16.40 -16.74 -2.73
N GLY A 119 -15.75 -15.99 -1.85
CA GLY A 119 -16.26 -15.76 -0.48
C GLY A 119 -17.60 -15.04 -0.46
N ILE A 120 -17.76 -13.97 -1.23
CA ILE A 120 -19.04 -13.22 -1.32
C ILE A 120 -20.16 -14.13 -1.83
N GLU A 121 -19.94 -14.84 -2.93
CA GLU A 121 -20.93 -15.69 -3.56
C GLU A 121 -21.38 -16.82 -2.61
N ARG A 122 -20.43 -17.63 -2.16
CA ARG A 122 -20.72 -18.83 -1.36
C ARG A 122 -21.28 -18.50 0.04
N ILE A 123 -20.77 -17.46 0.69
CA ILE A 123 -21.31 -17.02 1.99
C ILE A 123 -22.73 -16.47 1.79
N SER A 124 -23.02 -15.77 0.69
CA SER A 124 -24.37 -15.25 0.42
C SER A 124 -25.40 -16.37 0.22
N GLU A 125 -24.98 -17.53 -0.31
CA GLU A 125 -25.81 -18.71 -0.54
C GLU A 125 -26.07 -19.55 0.72
N MET A 126 -25.32 -19.34 1.80
CA MET A 126 -25.51 -20.08 3.05
C MET A 126 -26.89 -19.84 3.63
N SER A 127 -27.54 -20.92 4.05
CA SER A 127 -28.87 -20.89 4.67
C SER A 127 -28.83 -20.40 6.13
N SER A 128 -29.98 -20.02 6.67
CA SER A 128 -30.12 -19.61 8.07
C SER A 128 -29.78 -20.71 9.08
N ASP A 129 -29.77 -21.99 8.66
CA ASP A 129 -29.31 -23.11 9.50
C ASP A 129 -27.78 -23.21 9.57
N GLN A 130 -27.09 -22.61 8.61
CA GLN A 130 -25.63 -22.61 8.52
C GLN A 130 -25.00 -21.37 9.17
N ILE A 131 -25.65 -20.21 9.04
CA ILE A 131 -25.12 -18.92 9.52
C ILE A 131 -26.25 -17.93 9.81
N ASP A 132 -26.14 -17.19 10.90
CA ASP A 132 -27.04 -16.06 11.19
C ASP A 132 -26.87 -14.95 10.15
N GLU A 133 -27.97 -14.29 9.78
CA GLU A 133 -28.00 -13.28 8.73
C GLU A 133 -27.07 -12.07 9.02
N ASP A 134 -27.02 -11.61 10.27
CA ASP A 134 -26.14 -10.50 10.67
C ASP A 134 -24.66 -10.91 10.55
N VAL A 135 -24.31 -12.14 10.94
CA VAL A 135 -22.95 -12.68 10.83
C VAL A 135 -22.58 -12.88 9.37
N LYS A 136 -23.52 -13.39 8.55
CA LYS A 136 -23.37 -13.52 7.11
C LYS A 136 -23.07 -12.16 6.45
N ASN A 137 -23.89 -11.16 6.71
CA ASN A 137 -23.75 -9.82 6.17
C ASN A 137 -22.43 -9.17 6.62
N LYS A 138 -21.99 -9.40 7.84
CA LYS A 138 -20.68 -8.95 8.33
C LYS A 138 -19.55 -9.54 7.49
N PHE A 139 -19.50 -10.84 7.27
CA PHE A 139 -18.45 -11.45 6.45
C PHE A 139 -18.47 -10.97 4.99
N ILE A 140 -19.66 -10.84 4.41
CA ILE A 140 -19.82 -10.25 3.07
C ILE A 140 -19.28 -8.79 3.08
N GLY A 141 -19.57 -8.00 4.12
CA GLY A 141 -19.08 -6.65 4.29
C GLY A 141 -17.56 -6.57 4.33
N GLU A 142 -16.91 -7.49 5.03
CA GLU A 142 -15.45 -7.56 5.07
C GLU A 142 -14.84 -7.93 3.71
N HIS A 143 -15.42 -8.92 3.01
CA HIS A 143 -14.99 -9.26 1.64
C HIS A 143 -15.15 -8.08 0.68
N LYS A 144 -16.27 -7.37 0.75
CA LYS A 144 -16.53 -6.18 -0.07
C LYS A 144 -15.54 -5.05 0.25
N PHE A 145 -15.20 -4.83 1.51
CA PHE A 145 -14.16 -3.89 1.91
C PHE A 145 -12.80 -4.24 1.28
N LEU A 146 -12.39 -5.49 1.36
CA LEU A 146 -11.14 -5.97 0.75
C LEU A 146 -11.17 -5.86 -0.77
N ARG A 147 -12.30 -6.19 -1.41
CA ARG A 147 -12.47 -6.05 -2.86
C ARG A 147 -12.37 -4.58 -3.30
N ALA A 148 -13.01 -3.68 -2.58
CA ALA A 148 -12.94 -2.24 -2.82
C ALA A 148 -11.49 -1.72 -2.71
N MET A 149 -10.73 -2.15 -1.70
CA MET A 149 -9.33 -1.80 -1.52
C MET A 149 -8.47 -2.25 -2.72
N LEU A 150 -8.69 -3.45 -3.22
CA LEU A 150 -7.97 -3.99 -4.38
C LEU A 150 -8.34 -3.27 -5.68
N TYR A 151 -9.62 -3.03 -5.94
CA TYR A 151 -10.04 -2.26 -7.11
C TYR A 151 -9.60 -0.80 -7.04
N PHE A 152 -9.54 -0.21 -5.86
CA PHE A 152 -8.97 1.13 -5.69
C PHE A 152 -7.50 1.17 -6.09
N SER A 153 -6.73 0.15 -5.76
CA SER A 153 -5.35 0.01 -6.22
C SER A 153 -5.25 -0.16 -7.74
N LEU A 154 -6.12 -0.98 -8.34
CA LEU A 154 -6.17 -1.20 -9.78
C LEU A 154 -6.49 0.08 -10.55
N VAL A 155 -7.59 0.76 -10.20
CA VAL A 155 -8.05 1.95 -10.93
C VAL A 155 -7.09 3.13 -10.79
N SER A 156 -6.49 3.30 -9.59
CA SER A 156 -5.48 4.34 -9.35
C SER A 156 -4.20 4.10 -10.16
N SER A 157 -4.00 2.88 -10.62
CA SER A 157 -2.78 2.42 -11.25
C SER A 157 -2.90 2.32 -12.76
N TRP A 158 -3.88 1.59 -13.23
CA TRP A 158 -4.05 1.29 -14.66
C TRP A 158 -5.19 2.06 -15.31
N GLU A 159 -6.02 2.74 -14.52
CA GLU A 159 -7.19 3.49 -14.95
C GLU A 159 -8.32 2.58 -15.47
N ASN A 160 -8.21 2.07 -16.69
CA ASN A 160 -9.22 1.18 -17.27
C ASN A 160 -8.86 -0.28 -16.97
N VAL A 161 -9.68 -0.96 -16.19
CA VAL A 161 -9.41 -2.34 -15.74
C VAL A 161 -10.67 -3.21 -15.85
N PRO A 162 -10.55 -4.52 -16.09
CA PRO A 162 -11.68 -5.43 -16.06
C PRO A 162 -12.37 -5.46 -14.70
N LEU A 163 -13.70 -5.42 -14.68
CA LEU A 163 -14.51 -5.71 -13.51
C LEU A 163 -14.89 -7.18 -13.49
N ILE A 164 -14.30 -7.95 -12.57
CA ILE A 164 -14.59 -9.36 -12.31
C ILE A 164 -15.34 -9.42 -10.98
N LEU A 165 -16.62 -9.79 -11.03
CA LEU A 165 -17.52 -9.75 -9.86
C LEU A 165 -17.95 -11.13 -9.38
N GLU A 166 -17.67 -12.16 -10.16
CA GLU A 166 -18.02 -13.56 -9.91
C GLU A 166 -16.74 -14.41 -9.78
N GLU A 167 -16.84 -15.56 -9.14
CA GLU A 167 -15.75 -16.52 -9.10
C GLU A 167 -15.48 -17.08 -10.50
N SER A 168 -14.24 -17.00 -10.95
CA SER A 168 -13.80 -17.63 -12.20
C SER A 168 -13.30 -19.03 -11.91
N ASN A 169 -13.90 -20.03 -12.52
CA ASN A 169 -13.55 -21.44 -12.37
C ASN A 169 -12.66 -21.93 -13.52
N SER A 170 -11.88 -22.99 -13.29
CA SER A 170 -11.02 -23.62 -14.30
C SER A 170 -11.79 -24.15 -15.51
N ASP A 171 -13.08 -24.43 -15.35
CA ASP A 171 -13.96 -24.96 -16.41
C ASP A 171 -14.37 -23.87 -17.41
N ASP A 172 -14.19 -22.59 -17.05
CA ASP A 172 -14.47 -21.43 -17.89
C ASP A 172 -13.32 -21.06 -18.86
N ILE A 173 -12.39 -21.99 -19.09
CA ILE A 173 -11.24 -21.81 -19.99
C ILE A 173 -11.71 -21.58 -21.44
N GLY A 174 -12.16 -20.43 -21.73
CA GLY A 174 -12.71 -19.99 -23.02
C GLY A 174 -13.58 -18.76 -22.92
N ASN A 175 -13.97 -18.39 -21.70
CA ASN A 175 -14.78 -17.20 -21.41
C ASN A 175 -13.97 -16.05 -20.75
N PHE A 176 -12.63 -16.11 -20.77
CA PHE A 176 -11.78 -15.07 -20.18
C PHE A 176 -11.64 -13.79 -21.04
N GLU A 177 -12.43 -13.66 -22.08
CA GLU A 177 -12.46 -12.46 -22.91
C GLU A 177 -13.30 -11.36 -22.24
N VAL A 178 -12.80 -10.83 -21.14
CA VAL A 178 -13.42 -9.70 -20.43
C VAL A 178 -12.97 -8.37 -21.02
N PHE A 179 -13.85 -7.38 -21.00
CA PHE A 179 -13.55 -6.01 -21.41
C PHE A 179 -13.08 -5.17 -20.23
N GLN A 180 -12.27 -4.16 -20.51
CA GLN A 180 -11.97 -3.10 -19.55
C GLN A 180 -13.22 -2.26 -19.28
N SER A 181 -13.38 -1.88 -18.04
CA SER A 181 -14.40 -0.94 -17.59
C SER A 181 -13.81 0.46 -17.47
N SER A 182 -14.66 1.47 -17.57
CA SER A 182 -14.25 2.84 -17.34
C SER A 182 -13.83 3.08 -15.89
N PRO A 183 -12.98 4.07 -15.60
CA PRO A 183 -12.67 4.44 -14.21
C PRO A 183 -13.93 4.76 -13.40
N GLU A 184 -14.92 5.38 -14.01
CA GLU A 184 -16.18 5.71 -13.36
C GLU A 184 -16.93 4.46 -12.89
N ASP A 185 -17.01 3.41 -13.73
CA ASP A 185 -17.67 2.14 -13.36
C ASP A 185 -16.90 1.43 -12.25
N VAL A 186 -15.56 1.47 -12.29
CA VAL A 186 -14.73 0.88 -11.24
C VAL A 186 -14.92 1.62 -9.93
N TYR A 187 -14.92 2.95 -9.93
CA TYR A 187 -15.18 3.74 -8.73
C TYR A 187 -16.61 3.56 -8.20
N ASN A 188 -17.59 3.35 -9.06
CA ASN A 188 -18.97 3.03 -8.67
C ASN A 188 -19.03 1.68 -7.93
N LEU A 189 -18.32 0.65 -8.41
CA LEU A 189 -18.20 -0.61 -7.67
C LEU A 189 -17.56 -0.41 -6.30
N ILE A 190 -16.42 0.30 -6.25
CA ILE A 190 -15.68 0.55 -5.00
C ILE A 190 -16.58 1.25 -3.98
N THR A 191 -17.27 2.32 -4.40
CA THR A 191 -18.16 3.07 -3.49
C THR A 191 -19.35 2.25 -3.02
N ASN A 192 -19.96 1.45 -3.90
CA ASN A 192 -21.08 0.56 -3.53
C ASN A 192 -20.64 -0.52 -2.53
N ASP A 193 -19.48 -1.13 -2.74
CA ASP A 193 -18.93 -2.14 -1.82
C ASP A 193 -18.61 -1.53 -0.44
N LEU A 194 -18.05 -0.32 -0.41
CA LEU A 194 -17.74 0.37 0.85
C LEU A 194 -18.99 0.89 1.57
N ILE A 195 -20.03 1.34 0.85
CA ILE A 195 -21.31 1.72 1.45
C ILE A 195 -21.99 0.50 2.09
N PHE A 196 -21.94 -0.66 1.43
CA PHE A 196 -22.44 -1.90 2.02
C PHE A 196 -21.63 -2.26 3.28
N ALA A 197 -20.30 -2.23 3.19
CA ALA A 197 -19.43 -2.51 4.33
C ALA A 197 -19.69 -1.56 5.52
N GLU A 198 -19.82 -0.26 5.28
CA GLU A 198 -20.18 0.73 6.31
C GLU A 198 -21.49 0.38 7.01
N ALA A 199 -22.47 -0.14 6.27
CA ALA A 199 -23.80 -0.44 6.80
C ALA A 199 -23.83 -1.68 7.71
N VAL A 200 -22.95 -2.66 7.47
CA VAL A 200 -23.03 -3.97 8.13
C VAL A 200 -21.85 -4.27 9.07
N LEU A 201 -20.73 -3.55 8.96
CA LEU A 201 -19.58 -3.75 9.82
C LEU A 201 -19.79 -3.07 11.18
N ASN A 202 -19.28 -3.71 12.23
CA ASN A 202 -19.30 -3.17 13.58
C ASN A 202 -18.30 -2.02 13.75
N GLU A 203 -18.51 -1.19 14.77
CA GLU A 203 -17.57 -0.13 15.16
C GLU A 203 -16.27 -0.72 15.70
N GLU A 204 -16.36 -1.82 16.44
CA GLU A 204 -15.22 -2.60 16.94
C GLU A 204 -15.26 -4.02 16.36
N GLN A 205 -14.09 -4.53 16.01
CA GLN A 205 -13.90 -5.89 15.50
C GLN A 205 -12.64 -6.51 16.13
N GLY A 206 -12.39 -7.78 15.80
CA GLY A 206 -11.12 -8.41 16.12
C GLY A 206 -9.93 -7.68 15.46
N LEU A 207 -8.74 -7.82 16.03
CA LEU A 207 -7.52 -7.16 15.59
C LEU A 207 -7.27 -7.36 14.10
N GLY A 208 -6.92 -6.29 13.39
CA GLY A 208 -6.63 -6.33 11.96
C GLY A 208 -7.85 -6.54 11.04
N ARG A 209 -9.07 -6.51 11.57
CA ARG A 209 -10.32 -6.66 10.80
C ARG A 209 -10.90 -5.31 10.39
N ALA A 210 -11.56 -5.26 9.23
CA ALA A 210 -12.22 -4.06 8.77
C ALA A 210 -13.40 -3.70 9.69
N THR A 211 -13.46 -2.43 10.08
CA THR A 211 -14.53 -1.86 10.91
C THR A 211 -15.40 -0.89 10.10
N LYS A 212 -16.52 -0.48 10.66
CA LYS A 212 -17.33 0.62 10.09
C LYS A 212 -16.50 1.88 9.88
N GLY A 213 -15.65 2.25 10.84
CA GLY A 213 -14.77 3.40 10.71
C GLY A 213 -13.72 3.23 9.61
N ALA A 214 -13.20 2.01 9.40
CA ALA A 214 -12.31 1.70 8.28
C ALA A 214 -13.01 1.85 6.92
N ALA A 215 -14.26 1.39 6.80
CA ALA A 215 -15.07 1.56 5.59
C ALA A 215 -15.37 3.05 5.31
N GLN A 216 -15.72 3.82 6.33
CA GLN A 216 -15.95 5.26 6.22
C GLN A 216 -14.69 6.02 5.81
N ALA A 217 -13.56 5.73 6.44
CA ALA A 217 -12.28 6.38 6.14
C ALA A 217 -11.80 6.07 4.72
N LEU A 218 -11.91 4.81 4.28
CA LEU A 218 -11.55 4.42 2.92
C LEU A 218 -12.52 5.03 1.90
N LEU A 219 -13.80 5.10 2.19
CA LEU A 219 -14.80 5.76 1.33
C LEU A 219 -14.50 7.26 1.17
N GLY A 220 -14.14 7.95 2.27
CA GLY A 220 -13.68 9.34 2.23
C GLY A 220 -12.43 9.52 1.36
N LYS A 221 -11.45 8.62 1.48
CA LYS A 221 -10.23 8.61 0.65
C LYS A 221 -10.55 8.39 -0.84
N VAL A 222 -11.46 7.47 -1.14
CA VAL A 222 -11.92 7.18 -2.51
C VAL A 222 -12.60 8.40 -3.13
N TYR A 223 -13.53 9.04 -2.41
CA TYR A 223 -14.18 10.26 -2.89
C TYR A 223 -13.17 11.39 -3.15
N LEU A 224 -12.17 11.57 -2.28
CA LEU A 224 -11.09 12.52 -2.54
C LEU A 224 -10.32 12.16 -3.80
N GLN A 225 -9.96 10.89 -4.01
CA GLN A 225 -9.22 10.50 -5.21
C GLN A 225 -10.01 10.80 -6.50
N MET A 226 -11.34 10.67 -6.46
CA MET A 226 -12.20 11.00 -7.60
C MET A 226 -12.23 12.51 -7.92
N THR A 227 -11.80 13.39 -7.03
CA THR A 227 -11.73 14.85 -7.31
C THR A 227 -10.56 15.23 -8.21
N GLY A 228 -9.54 14.35 -8.31
CA GLY A 228 -8.39 14.51 -9.21
C GLY A 228 -8.50 13.66 -10.47
N PHE A 229 -7.35 13.50 -11.14
CA PHE A 229 -7.24 12.66 -12.34
C PHE A 229 -7.67 11.20 -12.02
N PRO A 230 -8.41 10.51 -12.93
CA PRO A 230 -8.86 10.99 -14.25
C PRO A 230 -10.26 11.61 -14.24
N LEU A 231 -11.00 11.57 -13.12
CA LEU A 231 -12.43 11.90 -13.08
C LEU A 231 -12.73 13.39 -12.87
N TYR A 232 -11.91 14.08 -12.07
CA TYR A 232 -12.09 15.50 -11.71
C TYR A 232 -13.48 15.85 -11.15
N LYS A 233 -14.10 14.91 -10.40
CA LYS A 233 -15.43 15.09 -9.78
C LYS A 233 -15.32 15.91 -8.48
N THR A 234 -15.19 17.22 -8.63
CA THR A 234 -14.98 18.14 -7.48
C THR A 234 -16.16 18.18 -6.50
N GLU A 235 -17.37 17.80 -6.94
CA GLU A 235 -18.53 17.61 -6.05
C GLU A 235 -18.30 16.56 -4.95
N ASN A 236 -17.37 15.65 -5.17
CA ASN A 236 -17.04 14.60 -4.22
C ASN A 236 -16.27 15.11 -2.99
N TYR A 237 -15.76 16.35 -2.99
CA TYR A 237 -15.20 16.94 -1.75
C TYR A 237 -16.23 16.94 -0.61
N ASN A 238 -17.51 17.22 -0.91
CA ASN A 238 -18.55 17.17 0.09
C ASN A 238 -18.81 15.75 0.60
N LEU A 239 -18.83 14.75 -0.29
CA LEU A 239 -19.03 13.36 0.10
C LEU A 239 -17.86 12.86 0.96
N ALA A 240 -16.64 13.23 0.59
CA ALA A 240 -15.44 12.90 1.35
C ALA A 240 -15.51 13.52 2.77
N ALA A 241 -15.80 14.83 2.86
CA ALA A 241 -15.91 15.52 4.14
C ALA A 241 -16.91 14.83 5.07
N ASN A 242 -18.11 14.50 4.58
CA ASN A 242 -19.15 13.85 5.38
C ASN A 242 -18.70 12.49 5.94
N LYS A 243 -17.96 11.68 5.16
CA LYS A 243 -17.49 10.37 5.62
C LYS A 243 -16.36 10.51 6.63
N LEU A 244 -15.43 11.42 6.40
CA LEU A 244 -14.29 11.66 7.29
C LEU A 244 -14.74 12.31 8.60
N GLU A 245 -15.70 13.22 8.54
CA GLU A 245 -16.34 13.80 9.72
C GLU A 245 -17.04 12.74 10.58
N SER A 246 -17.68 11.74 9.94
CA SER A 246 -18.30 10.63 10.68
C SER A 246 -17.26 9.82 11.47
N VAL A 247 -16.06 9.60 10.91
CA VAL A 247 -14.95 8.95 11.62
C VAL A 247 -14.47 9.81 12.79
N ILE A 248 -14.29 11.11 12.58
CA ILE A 248 -13.84 12.06 13.61
C ILE A 248 -14.86 12.12 14.76
N ASN A 249 -16.13 12.26 14.44
CA ASN A 249 -17.21 12.38 15.41
C ASN A 249 -17.57 11.07 16.13
N SER A 250 -17.04 9.92 15.68
CA SER A 250 -17.23 8.64 16.38
C SER A 250 -16.62 8.65 17.78
N GLY A 251 -15.54 9.43 17.98
CA GLY A 251 -14.79 9.47 19.23
C GLY A 251 -14.03 8.18 19.55
N ILE A 252 -13.95 7.24 18.60
CA ILE A 252 -13.24 5.96 18.76
C ILE A 252 -11.73 6.15 18.49
N TYR A 253 -11.38 7.02 17.54
CA TYR A 253 -10.02 7.21 17.08
C TYR A 253 -9.43 8.52 17.62
N ASP A 254 -8.12 8.49 17.89
CA ASP A 254 -7.38 9.66 18.40
C ASP A 254 -5.91 9.59 17.97
N LEU A 255 -5.21 10.72 17.98
CA LEU A 255 -3.76 10.77 17.77
C LEU A 255 -3.04 10.24 19.02
N LEU A 256 -2.08 9.37 18.83
CA LEU A 256 -1.13 9.06 19.90
C LEU A 256 -0.35 10.32 20.28
N PRO A 257 -0.13 10.55 21.59
CA PRO A 257 0.55 11.78 22.06
C PRO A 257 2.00 11.92 21.55
N TYR A 258 2.67 10.81 21.26
CA TYR A 258 4.04 10.78 20.81
C TYR A 258 4.14 10.06 19.45
N TYR A 259 4.58 10.78 18.44
CA TYR A 259 4.60 10.30 17.05
C TYR A 259 5.36 8.98 16.83
N PRO A 260 6.57 8.77 17.41
CA PRO A 260 7.29 7.51 17.21
C PRO A 260 6.55 6.26 17.69
N ASP A 261 5.66 6.38 18.67
CA ASP A 261 4.91 5.24 19.22
C ASP A 261 3.94 4.64 18.18
N VAL A 262 3.49 5.42 17.21
CA VAL A 262 2.60 4.95 16.12
C VAL A 262 3.21 3.78 15.35
N PHE A 263 4.53 3.70 15.31
CA PHE A 263 5.30 2.70 14.54
C PHE A 263 6.01 1.70 15.45
N SER A 264 5.52 1.51 16.67
CA SER A 264 6.01 0.49 17.58
C SER A 264 5.10 -0.74 17.58
N VAL A 265 5.69 -1.92 17.74
CA VAL A 265 4.95 -3.20 17.83
C VAL A 265 3.94 -3.19 18.98
N GLU A 266 4.25 -2.49 20.07
CA GLU A 266 3.40 -2.39 21.26
C GLU A 266 2.14 -1.53 21.03
N GLN A 267 2.11 -0.72 19.96
CA GLN A 267 1.03 0.24 19.67
C GLN A 267 0.29 -0.03 18.35
N GLU A 268 0.50 -1.18 17.74
CA GLU A 268 -0.09 -1.55 16.43
C GLU A 268 -1.61 -1.51 16.41
N GLN A 269 -2.24 -1.68 17.58
CA GLN A 269 -3.69 -1.67 17.75
C GLN A 269 -4.17 -0.47 18.57
N SER A 270 -3.39 0.63 18.53
CA SER A 270 -3.78 1.87 19.19
C SER A 270 -4.97 2.53 18.51
N ASN A 271 -5.61 3.47 19.23
CA ASN A 271 -6.73 4.26 18.68
C ASN A 271 -6.34 5.14 17.49
N GLU A 272 -5.06 5.29 17.17
CA GLU A 272 -4.64 5.99 15.95
C GLU A 272 -4.76 5.09 14.71
N ILE A 273 -4.70 3.78 14.85
CA ILE A 273 -4.77 2.83 13.73
C ILE A 273 -6.23 2.50 13.41
N ILE A 274 -6.70 2.92 12.26
CA ILE A 274 -8.07 2.64 11.78
C ILE A 274 -8.15 1.31 11.05
N PHE A 275 -7.14 1.04 10.21
CA PHE A 275 -6.98 -0.24 9.54
C PHE A 275 -5.50 -0.48 9.23
N SER A 276 -5.01 -1.64 9.61
CA SER A 276 -3.66 -2.12 9.29
C SER A 276 -3.72 -3.45 8.54
N ILE A 277 -2.65 -3.72 7.80
CA ILE A 277 -2.42 -5.04 7.22
C ILE A 277 -1.53 -5.79 8.21
N GLY A 278 -2.12 -6.76 8.89
CA GLY A 278 -1.53 -7.47 10.00
C GLY A 278 -0.30 -8.28 9.61
N ALA A 279 0.70 -8.28 10.45
CA ALA A 279 1.90 -9.11 10.38
C ALA A 279 2.17 -9.72 11.75
N ASP A 280 2.80 -10.89 11.80
CA ASP A 280 3.18 -11.55 13.05
C ASP A 280 4.51 -12.30 12.85
N GLY A 281 5.41 -12.13 13.77
CA GLY A 281 6.77 -12.69 13.73
C GLY A 281 7.48 -12.48 15.06
N PRO A 282 8.78 -12.64 15.13
CA PRO A 282 9.63 -13.45 14.25
C PRO A 282 9.48 -14.95 14.50
N GLY A 283 9.75 -15.75 13.48
CA GLY A 283 9.79 -17.23 13.59
C GLY A 283 8.48 -17.92 13.27
N LEU A 284 7.40 -17.17 13.04
CA LEU A 284 6.10 -17.69 12.58
C LEU A 284 5.97 -17.70 11.06
N ASN A 285 6.92 -17.04 10.37
CA ASN A 285 6.87 -16.83 8.91
C ASN A 285 5.60 -16.08 8.46
N GLN A 286 5.09 -15.24 9.33
CA GLN A 286 3.90 -14.40 9.14
C GLN A 286 4.23 -12.91 9.21
N GLY A 287 5.51 -12.55 9.27
CA GLY A 287 5.98 -11.19 9.33
C GLY A 287 5.88 -10.42 8.01
N SER A 288 6.17 -9.13 8.08
CA SER A 288 6.26 -8.23 6.92
C SER A 288 7.71 -8.03 6.48
N ASN A 289 7.88 -7.54 5.25
CA ASN A 289 9.18 -7.16 4.70
C ASN A 289 9.59 -5.71 5.03
N LEU A 290 8.84 -4.98 5.85
CA LEU A 290 9.08 -3.56 6.13
C LEU A 290 10.52 -3.30 6.62
N GLY A 291 11.01 -4.12 7.54
CA GLY A 291 12.38 -3.98 8.05
C GLY A 291 13.45 -4.23 6.99
N THR A 292 13.24 -5.18 6.09
CA THR A 292 14.15 -5.46 4.97
C THR A 292 14.08 -4.35 3.91
N LEU A 293 12.89 -3.87 3.62
CA LEU A 293 12.67 -2.87 2.57
C LEU A 293 13.21 -1.49 2.96
N PHE A 294 12.97 -1.07 4.19
CA PHE A 294 13.31 0.29 4.65
C PHE A 294 14.50 0.33 5.60
N GLY A 295 14.96 -0.81 6.10
CA GLY A 295 16.14 -0.86 6.95
C GLY A 295 17.44 -0.48 6.22
N PRO A 296 18.46 0.01 6.92
CA PRO A 296 19.75 0.34 6.34
C PRO A 296 20.51 -0.92 5.92
N GLN A 297 21.09 -0.90 4.72
CA GLN A 297 21.88 -2.02 4.22
C GLN A 297 23.18 -2.21 5.02
N GLY A 298 23.55 -3.47 5.26
CA GLY A 298 24.83 -3.83 5.91
C GLY A 298 24.81 -3.70 7.41
N GLN A 299 23.67 -3.50 8.01
CA GLN A 299 23.53 -3.44 9.44
C GLN A 299 23.07 -4.76 10.00
N THR A 300 23.93 -5.34 10.79
CA THR A 300 23.54 -6.12 11.93
C THR A 300 23.18 -5.14 13.05
N ILE A 301 21.94 -4.74 13.13
CA ILE A 301 21.41 -4.44 14.44
C ILE A 301 21.42 -5.82 15.12
N SER A 302 22.48 -6.11 15.90
CA SER A 302 22.70 -7.40 16.60
C SER A 302 22.18 -8.65 15.88
N GLY A 303 22.72 -8.96 14.66
CA GLY A 303 22.48 -10.24 13.97
C GLY A 303 21.37 -10.27 12.92
N GLY A 304 20.70 -9.18 12.62
CA GLY A 304 19.62 -9.12 11.63
C GLY A 304 20.09 -8.91 10.19
N ALA A 305 19.21 -9.20 9.24
CA ALA A 305 19.48 -9.13 7.82
C ALA A 305 19.75 -7.72 7.34
N ALA A 306 20.55 -7.64 6.29
CA ALA A 306 20.87 -6.39 5.60
C ALA A 306 19.62 -5.78 4.96
N GLY A 307 19.29 -4.55 5.30
CA GLY A 307 18.28 -3.74 4.61
C GLY A 307 18.73 -3.31 3.21
N ASN A 308 17.87 -2.65 2.48
CA ASN A 308 18.10 -2.21 1.10
C ASN A 308 18.88 -0.90 0.99
N ASN A 309 19.51 -0.68 -0.18
CA ASN A 309 20.21 0.55 -0.55
C ASN A 309 19.24 1.67 -0.96
N TRP A 310 18.18 1.89 -0.21
CA TRP A 310 17.25 2.97 -0.51
C TRP A 310 17.67 4.26 0.18
N TYR A 311 17.43 5.35 -0.48
CA TYR A 311 17.72 6.70 0.00
C TYR A 311 16.48 7.54 -0.08
N ILE A 312 16.33 8.49 0.83
CA ILE A 312 15.34 9.54 0.72
C ILE A 312 15.68 10.43 -0.45
N ASN A 313 14.65 10.92 -1.12
CA ASN A 313 14.78 11.73 -2.33
C ASN A 313 15.79 12.86 -2.15
N LEU A 314 16.71 12.94 -3.12
CA LEU A 314 17.79 13.91 -3.18
C LEU A 314 17.55 14.89 -4.32
N GLU A 315 17.47 16.16 -4.03
CA GLU A 315 17.52 17.20 -5.04
C GLU A 315 18.94 17.74 -5.19
N LEU A 316 19.28 18.25 -6.38
CA LEU A 316 20.57 18.85 -6.65
C LEU A 316 20.81 20.05 -5.73
N ALA A 317 21.83 19.96 -4.91
CA ALA A 317 22.25 21.02 -4.01
C ALA A 317 23.62 21.58 -4.36
N GLY A 318 23.91 22.68 -3.77
CA GLY A 318 25.23 23.28 -3.78
C GLY A 318 26.31 22.45 -3.06
N PRO A 319 27.51 23.02 -2.89
CA PRO A 319 28.77 22.34 -2.48
C PRO A 319 28.77 21.59 -1.17
N ASP A 320 27.86 21.85 -0.28
CA ASP A 320 27.96 21.42 1.13
C ASP A 320 27.09 20.22 1.49
N SER A 321 26.53 19.50 0.53
CA SER A 321 25.59 18.40 0.74
C SER A 321 26.17 17.15 1.43
N GLY A 322 27.47 17.10 1.70
CA GLY A 322 28.12 16.04 2.45
C GLY A 322 28.12 14.64 1.81
N PHE A 323 27.77 14.52 0.54
CA PHE A 323 28.00 13.31 -0.22
C PHE A 323 29.48 13.25 -0.60
N GLY A 324 30.23 12.50 0.18
CA GLY A 324 31.63 12.20 -0.14
C GLY A 324 31.76 11.48 -1.47
N SER A 325 32.83 11.78 -2.17
CA SER A 325 33.23 11.33 -3.50
C SER A 325 33.55 9.83 -3.61
N THR A 326 32.96 8.95 -2.82
CA THR A 326 33.28 7.53 -2.89
C THR A 326 32.34 6.81 -3.83
N GLY A 327 32.81 6.65 -5.06
CA GLY A 327 32.25 5.75 -6.03
C GLY A 327 31.01 6.26 -6.76
N ASN A 328 31.21 6.81 -7.94
CA ASN A 328 30.19 7.10 -8.96
C ASN A 328 29.25 8.30 -8.77
N PHE A 329 29.41 9.10 -7.75
CA PHE A 329 28.64 10.35 -7.57
C PHE A 329 29.51 11.60 -7.76
N ASN A 330 30.46 11.56 -8.69
CA ASN A 330 31.35 12.67 -8.96
C ASN A 330 30.59 13.94 -9.36
N GLY A 331 30.48 14.88 -8.44
CA GLY A 331 30.08 16.25 -8.70
C GLY A 331 28.61 16.59 -8.52
N ALA A 332 27.73 15.64 -8.33
CA ALA A 332 26.35 15.94 -8.01
C ALA A 332 26.21 16.21 -6.50
N ARG A 333 25.78 17.39 -6.18
CA ARG A 333 25.52 17.83 -4.82
C ARG A 333 24.03 17.80 -4.63
N ASN A 334 23.62 16.81 -3.92
CA ASN A 334 22.22 16.56 -3.74
C ASN A 334 21.81 16.99 -2.35
N TYR A 335 20.78 17.78 -2.28
CA TYR A 335 20.10 18.03 -1.02
C TYR A 335 18.74 17.34 -1.04
N TYR A 336 18.11 17.31 0.11
CA TYR A 336 16.87 16.62 0.31
C TYR A 336 15.74 17.60 0.40
N SER A 337 14.98 17.81 -0.64
CA SER A 337 13.76 18.60 -0.52
C SER A 337 12.85 18.03 0.54
N PHE A 338 12.79 16.68 0.62
CA PHE A 338 12.00 16.02 1.63
C PHE A 338 12.66 16.08 3.02
N ALA A 339 13.91 15.66 3.16
CA ALA A 339 14.59 15.68 4.44
C ALA A 339 14.74 17.12 4.98
N GLN A 340 15.03 18.09 4.13
CA GLN A 340 15.12 19.51 4.51
C GLN A 340 13.77 20.16 4.80
N SER A 341 12.66 19.53 4.46
CA SER A 341 11.34 20.01 4.85
C SER A 341 11.08 19.91 6.36
N TYR A 342 11.86 19.07 7.06
CA TYR A 342 11.80 18.98 8.51
C TYR A 342 12.75 19.98 9.16
N THR A 343 12.31 20.55 10.27
CA THR A 343 13.17 21.33 11.19
C THR A 343 13.69 20.41 12.31
N GLU A 344 14.70 20.86 13.06
CA GLU A 344 15.22 20.13 14.21
C GLU A 344 14.20 19.97 15.34
N ASP A 345 13.17 20.81 15.34
CA ASP A 345 12.11 20.85 16.32
C ASP A 345 10.87 20.02 15.91
N ASP A 346 10.96 19.33 14.78
CA ASP A 346 9.95 18.35 14.32
C ASP A 346 10.46 16.94 14.64
N ILE A 347 9.81 16.25 15.59
CA ILE A 347 10.21 14.89 16.01
C ILE A 347 10.22 13.88 14.85
N ARG A 348 9.40 14.11 13.83
CA ARG A 348 9.33 13.27 12.64
C ARG A 348 10.65 13.27 11.86
N SER A 349 11.45 14.33 11.95
CA SER A 349 12.79 14.38 11.38
C SER A 349 13.72 13.33 11.98
N ARG A 350 13.50 12.94 13.23
CA ARG A 350 14.28 11.91 13.91
C ARG A 350 13.73 10.51 13.65
N ASN A 351 12.43 10.41 13.49
CA ASN A 351 11.76 9.13 13.31
C ASN A 351 11.71 8.66 11.84
N ASN A 352 11.54 9.58 10.90
CA ASN A 352 11.30 9.21 9.49
C ASN A 352 12.58 9.14 8.67
N VAL A 353 13.61 9.85 9.09
CA VAL A 353 14.85 10.06 8.33
C VAL A 353 16.06 9.85 9.22
N ALA A 354 16.99 9.03 8.78
CA ALA A 354 18.27 8.91 9.47
C ALA A 354 19.44 9.10 8.52
N LYS A 355 20.50 9.74 9.02
CA LYS A 355 21.75 9.93 8.30
C LYS A 355 22.70 8.79 8.64
N HIS A 356 23.05 7.97 7.65
CA HIS A 356 23.86 6.78 7.84
C HIS A 356 25.20 6.83 7.11
N ASN A 357 26.20 6.20 7.72
CA ASN A 357 27.37 5.72 7.00
C ASN A 357 27.05 4.34 6.39
N VAL A 358 27.51 4.05 5.16
CA VAL A 358 27.23 2.83 4.41
C VAL A 358 27.68 1.56 5.16
N ASN A 359 28.68 1.65 5.99
CA ASN A 359 29.35 0.49 6.58
C ASN A 359 29.16 0.30 8.08
N GLN A 360 28.60 1.26 8.79
CA GLN A 360 28.44 1.15 10.23
C GLN A 360 27.29 2.05 10.72
N CYS A 361 26.26 1.47 11.27
CA CYS A 361 25.29 2.22 12.06
C CYS A 361 25.41 1.83 13.53
N ASN A 362 26.00 2.68 14.33
CA ASN A 362 25.69 2.76 15.74
C ASN A 362 24.53 3.77 15.88
N CYS A 363 23.41 3.44 15.26
CA CYS A 363 22.26 4.33 15.23
C CYS A 363 21.54 4.23 16.55
N ASN A 364 21.69 5.23 17.39
CA ASN A 364 20.69 5.48 18.41
C ASN A 364 19.50 6.10 17.69
N ALA A 365 18.35 5.45 17.77
CA ALA A 365 17.09 5.89 17.19
C ALA A 365 16.70 7.33 17.60
N GLU A 366 17.22 7.80 18.72
CA GLU A 366 16.90 9.09 19.30
C GLU A 366 17.40 10.31 18.51
N ASP A 367 18.44 10.13 17.70
CA ASP A 367 19.12 11.28 17.05
C ASP A 367 18.77 11.47 15.57
N GLY A 368 18.25 10.44 14.90
CA GLY A 368 17.78 10.49 13.52
C GLY A 368 18.66 11.32 12.57
N MET A 369 18.04 12.23 11.85
CA MET A 369 18.66 13.11 10.86
C MET A 369 19.72 14.05 11.48
N PHE A 370 19.58 14.44 12.73
CA PHE A 370 20.41 15.43 13.42
C PHE A 370 21.50 14.82 14.28
N SER A 371 21.69 13.50 14.25
CA SER A 371 22.70 12.81 15.03
C SER A 371 24.09 13.38 14.81
N THR A 372 24.78 13.74 15.90
CA THR A 372 26.17 14.22 15.87
C THR A 372 27.17 13.12 15.54
N ILE A 373 26.84 11.87 15.79
CA ILE A 373 27.67 10.68 15.49
C ILE A 373 27.87 10.52 13.99
N HIS A 374 26.89 10.92 13.19
CA HIS A 374 26.95 10.79 11.73
C HIS A 374 27.57 11.99 11.04
N ARG A 375 27.65 13.16 11.67
CA ARG A 375 28.26 14.36 11.09
C ARG A 375 29.79 14.26 10.90
N ASN A 376 30.46 13.44 11.67
CA ASN A 376 31.93 13.39 11.73
C ASN A 376 32.56 12.22 10.97
N GLN A 377 31.79 11.34 10.36
CA GLN A 377 32.33 10.22 9.60
C GLN A 377 32.28 10.51 8.10
N GLY A 378 33.44 10.73 7.49
CA GLY A 378 33.64 11.21 6.12
C GLY A 378 33.06 10.37 4.97
N ASN A 379 32.31 9.31 5.24
CA ASN A 379 31.71 8.42 4.24
C ASN A 379 30.19 8.29 4.44
N ILE A 380 29.49 9.41 4.45
CA ILE A 380 28.04 9.41 4.58
C ILE A 380 27.41 9.08 3.24
N ALA A 381 26.77 7.90 3.15
CA ALA A 381 26.12 7.45 1.94
C ALA A 381 24.73 8.04 1.68
N GLY A 382 24.26 8.92 2.52
CA GLY A 382 23.00 9.63 2.34
C GLY A 382 21.99 9.44 3.45
N TRP A 383 20.84 10.03 3.25
CA TRP A 383 19.70 9.94 4.14
C TRP A 383 18.93 8.65 3.84
N LYS A 384 18.62 7.88 4.88
CA LYS A 384 17.91 6.61 4.77
C LYS A 384 16.50 6.73 5.33
N PRO A 385 15.54 5.97 4.79
CA PRO A 385 14.27 5.76 5.45
C PRO A 385 14.50 5.18 6.85
N TRP A 386 13.80 5.71 7.85
CA TRP A 386 13.98 5.30 9.24
C TRP A 386 12.66 5.07 9.98
N LYS A 387 11.54 5.39 9.39
CA LYS A 387 10.21 5.33 9.99
C LYS A 387 9.89 3.96 10.65
N TRP A 388 10.38 2.90 10.07
CA TRP A 388 10.15 1.52 10.50
C TRP A 388 11.29 0.94 11.34
N HIS A 389 12.04 1.79 12.05
CA HIS A 389 13.25 1.39 12.78
C HIS A 389 13.00 0.76 14.16
N ASN A 390 11.85 1.01 14.77
CA ASN A 390 11.46 0.44 16.07
C ASN A 390 11.21 -1.07 16.04
N ILE A 391 11.60 -1.68 14.96
CA ILE A 391 11.60 -3.11 14.79
C ILE A 391 12.76 -3.66 15.58
N ASN A 392 12.49 -4.39 16.66
CA ASN A 392 13.53 -4.98 17.50
C ASN A 392 14.36 -5.98 16.68
N PRO A 393 15.67 -5.82 16.66
CA PRO A 393 16.53 -6.22 15.55
C PRO A 393 17.11 -7.62 15.59
N SER A 394 16.78 -8.42 16.57
CA SER A 394 17.44 -9.69 16.74
C SER A 394 16.89 -10.80 15.86
N ASN A 395 17.18 -10.82 14.59
CA ASN A 395 16.98 -11.91 13.61
C ASN A 395 15.76 -11.83 12.69
N TRP A 396 15.17 -10.68 12.42
CA TRP A 396 13.87 -10.67 11.76
C TRP A 396 13.89 -10.67 10.23
N GLY A 397 14.93 -10.24 9.57
CA GLY A 397 15.02 -10.30 8.11
C GLY A 397 13.73 -9.83 7.42
N SER A 398 13.09 -10.76 6.75
CA SER A 398 11.78 -10.58 6.09
C SER A 398 10.58 -11.03 6.95
N ASP A 399 10.78 -11.26 8.25
CA ASP A 399 9.76 -11.75 9.19
C ASP A 399 9.56 -10.74 10.32
N THR A 400 9.29 -9.50 9.95
CA THR A 400 9.07 -8.38 10.87
C THR A 400 7.65 -8.43 11.41
N PRO A 401 7.44 -8.39 12.74
CA PRO A 401 6.10 -8.47 13.31
C PRO A 401 5.26 -7.22 13.09
N LEU A 402 5.85 -6.12 12.67
CA LEU A 402 5.18 -4.83 12.58
C LEU A 402 4.08 -4.81 11.52
N ASP A 403 2.86 -4.51 11.95
CA ASP A 403 1.71 -4.24 11.10
C ASP A 403 1.98 -3.05 10.17
N GLN A 404 1.47 -3.12 8.96
CA GLN A 404 1.52 -1.99 8.03
C GLN A 404 0.25 -1.15 8.15
N PRO A 405 0.30 0.06 8.72
CA PRO A 405 -0.85 0.96 8.72
C PRO A 405 -1.31 1.26 7.29
N TYR A 406 -2.58 0.99 6.99
CA TYR A 406 -3.19 1.32 5.71
C TYR A 406 -3.97 2.64 5.80
N ILE A 407 -4.71 2.84 6.89
CA ILE A 407 -5.38 4.11 7.22
C ILE A 407 -5.19 4.36 8.71
N ARG A 408 -4.79 5.57 9.07
CA ARG A 408 -4.70 6.02 10.46
C ARG A 408 -5.35 7.38 10.67
N TYR A 409 -5.63 7.73 11.92
CA TYR A 409 -6.41 8.91 12.25
C TYR A 409 -5.76 10.22 11.75
N ALA A 410 -4.43 10.33 11.78
CA ALA A 410 -3.73 11.48 11.20
C ALA A 410 -4.03 11.66 9.70
N ASP A 411 -4.15 10.56 8.94
CA ASP A 411 -4.54 10.62 7.53
C ASP A 411 -5.99 11.12 7.38
N VAL A 412 -6.91 10.67 8.23
CA VAL A 412 -8.31 11.15 8.25
C VAL A 412 -8.38 12.66 8.50
N LEU A 413 -7.63 13.17 9.47
CA LEU A 413 -7.58 14.61 9.77
C LEU A 413 -7.08 15.42 8.57
N LEU A 414 -6.00 14.96 7.91
CA LEU A 414 -5.44 15.65 6.74
C LEU A 414 -6.36 15.56 5.52
N MET A 415 -7.03 14.42 5.32
CA MET A 415 -8.04 14.26 4.26
C MET A 415 -9.26 15.15 4.51
N TYR A 416 -9.68 15.30 5.75
CA TYR A 416 -10.80 16.18 6.10
C TYR A 416 -10.47 17.65 5.85
N ALA A 417 -9.29 18.11 6.27
CA ALA A 417 -8.79 19.44 5.94
C ALA A 417 -8.76 19.69 4.42
N GLU A 418 -8.27 18.71 3.65
CA GLU A 418 -8.26 18.76 2.18
C GLU A 418 -9.68 18.88 1.60
N ALA A 419 -10.62 18.08 2.10
CA ALA A 419 -12.00 18.09 1.63
C ALA A 419 -12.70 19.43 1.90
N LEU A 420 -12.51 20.03 3.07
CA LEU A 420 -13.04 21.35 3.41
C LEU A 420 -12.38 22.45 2.56
N ASN A 421 -11.06 22.36 2.36
CA ASN A 421 -10.34 23.31 1.48
C ASN A 421 -10.81 23.20 0.04
N GLY A 422 -11.02 21.98 -0.47
CA GLY A 422 -11.54 21.74 -1.82
C GLY A 422 -12.94 22.35 -2.06
N GLN A 423 -13.78 22.38 -1.02
CA GLN A 423 -15.08 23.05 -1.02
C GLN A 423 -14.97 24.58 -0.89
N GLY A 424 -13.80 25.13 -0.53
CA GLY A 424 -13.60 26.55 -0.28
C GLY A 424 -14.19 27.05 1.05
N ILE A 425 -14.42 26.16 2.02
CA ILE A 425 -15.01 26.48 3.34
C ILE A 425 -14.05 26.25 4.50
N PHE A 426 -12.80 25.91 4.23
CA PHE A 426 -11.78 25.64 5.26
C PHE A 426 -11.47 26.87 6.09
N THR A 427 -11.70 26.80 7.38
CA THR A 427 -11.51 27.90 8.35
C THR A 427 -10.31 27.67 9.27
N GLN A 428 -9.92 28.70 10.05
CA GLN A 428 -8.87 28.55 11.06
C GLN A 428 -9.25 27.50 12.12
N ALA A 429 -10.52 27.45 12.54
CA ALA A 429 -10.98 26.46 13.48
C ALA A 429 -10.83 25.02 12.94
N ASP A 430 -11.06 24.82 11.63
CA ASP A 430 -10.83 23.52 10.99
C ASP A 430 -9.34 23.18 10.94
N ALA A 431 -8.48 24.18 10.65
CA ALA A 431 -7.03 23.98 10.68
C ALA A 431 -6.54 23.59 12.08
N ASP A 432 -7.08 24.24 13.13
CA ASP A 432 -6.71 23.97 14.52
C ASP A 432 -7.21 22.58 14.97
N ALA A 433 -8.35 22.13 14.45
CA ALA A 433 -8.91 20.80 14.73
C ALA A 433 -8.31 19.67 13.88
N THR A 434 -7.42 19.95 12.93
CA THR A 434 -6.87 18.97 12.01
C THR A 434 -5.34 19.08 11.89
N ILE A 435 -4.84 19.81 10.90
CA ILE A 435 -3.42 19.93 10.58
C ILE A 435 -2.59 20.46 11.75
N ASN A 436 -3.15 21.39 12.54
CA ASN A 436 -2.44 21.98 13.69
C ASN A 436 -2.30 20.99 14.85
N LEU A 437 -3.25 20.09 15.06
CA LEU A 437 -3.10 18.99 16.03
C LEU A 437 -1.91 18.08 15.67
N ILE A 438 -1.73 17.79 14.39
CA ILE A 438 -0.61 16.99 13.89
C ILE A 438 0.72 17.73 14.12
N ARG A 439 0.77 19.05 13.86
CA ARG A 439 1.95 19.87 14.12
C ARG A 439 2.24 20.01 15.62
N GLU A 440 1.22 20.09 16.46
CA GLU A 440 1.36 20.08 17.92
C GLU A 440 2.02 18.79 18.39
N ARG A 441 1.52 17.65 17.96
CA ARG A 441 2.14 16.34 18.25
C ARG A 441 3.58 16.28 17.75
N ALA A 442 3.86 16.82 16.57
CA ALA A 442 5.21 16.80 15.99
C ALA A 442 6.23 17.61 16.81
N ARG A 443 5.79 18.50 17.72
CA ARG A 443 6.64 19.24 18.67
C ARG A 443 6.93 18.49 19.98
N VAL A 444 6.32 17.31 20.19
CA VAL A 444 6.50 16.54 21.43
C VAL A 444 7.75 15.68 21.33
N PHE A 445 8.70 15.94 22.22
CA PHE A 445 9.95 15.20 22.39
C PHE A 445 9.95 14.48 23.74
N PRO A 446 10.82 13.48 23.99
CA PRO A 446 10.81 12.71 25.24
C PRO A 446 10.95 13.52 26.52
N SER A 447 11.67 14.65 26.47
CA SER A 447 11.95 15.49 27.64
C SER A 447 11.34 16.90 27.57
N GLU A 448 10.74 17.29 26.45
CA GLU A 448 10.24 18.65 26.25
C GLU A 448 9.17 18.71 25.14
N VAL A 449 8.38 19.79 25.15
CA VAL A 449 7.52 20.17 24.02
C VAL A 449 8.13 21.44 23.41
N LYS A 450 8.46 21.38 22.12
CA LYS A 450 9.04 22.51 21.39
C LYS A 450 8.05 23.65 21.21
N ALA A 451 8.56 24.88 21.17
CA ALA A 451 7.75 26.07 21.00
C ALA A 451 7.09 26.11 19.60
N ASP A 452 5.88 26.66 19.52
CA ASP A 452 5.14 26.83 18.25
C ASP A 452 5.93 27.65 17.21
N SER A 453 6.74 28.61 17.64
CA SER A 453 7.57 29.42 16.74
C SER A 453 8.60 28.63 15.93
N LEU A 454 8.91 27.39 16.32
CA LEU A 454 9.92 26.54 15.69
C LEU A 454 9.30 25.57 14.66
N LEU A 455 8.06 25.16 14.89
CA LEU A 455 7.22 24.44 13.94
C LEU A 455 5.83 25.09 13.98
N PRO A 456 5.62 26.20 13.25
CA PRO A 456 4.44 27.02 13.41
C PRO A 456 3.15 26.32 12.95
N SER A 457 2.08 26.63 13.68
CA SER A 457 0.74 26.27 13.29
C SER A 457 0.35 26.90 11.96
N LEU A 458 -0.45 26.22 11.15
CA LEU A 458 -0.97 26.76 9.91
C LEU A 458 -1.92 27.92 10.22
N VAL A 459 -1.64 29.06 9.61
CA VAL A 459 -2.58 30.17 9.50
C VAL A 459 -3.28 30.08 8.15
N VAL A 460 -4.60 29.92 8.16
CA VAL A 460 -5.38 29.75 6.94
C VAL A 460 -5.24 30.95 6.01
N GLY A 461 -4.88 30.67 4.76
CA GLY A 461 -4.67 31.63 3.70
C GLY A 461 -5.57 31.39 2.49
N SER A 462 -5.05 31.60 1.28
CA SER A 462 -5.76 31.26 0.06
C SER A 462 -5.95 29.75 -0.07
N GLN A 463 -6.98 29.34 -0.81
CA GLN A 463 -7.26 27.90 -1.07
C GLN A 463 -6.02 27.18 -1.63
N GLN A 464 -5.28 27.81 -2.54
CA GLN A 464 -4.04 27.24 -3.09
C GLN A 464 -2.94 27.12 -2.03
N TYR A 465 -2.74 28.14 -1.21
CA TYR A 465 -1.77 28.09 -0.13
C TYR A 465 -2.10 26.98 0.86
N ASN A 466 -3.36 26.86 1.27
CA ASN A 466 -3.80 25.79 2.16
C ASN A 466 -3.58 24.41 1.54
N ALA A 467 -3.88 24.24 0.24
CA ALA A 467 -3.65 23.00 -0.48
C ALA A 467 -2.16 22.60 -0.49
N ASP A 468 -1.26 23.54 -0.73
CA ASP A 468 0.18 23.29 -0.74
C ASP A 468 0.69 22.93 0.67
N GLU A 469 0.19 23.59 1.73
CA GLU A 469 0.51 23.26 3.12
C GLU A 469 -0.01 21.88 3.53
N ILE A 470 -1.26 21.54 3.18
CA ILE A 470 -1.84 20.21 3.44
C ILE A 470 -1.02 19.13 2.72
N LEU A 471 -0.70 19.31 1.44
CA LEU A 471 0.11 18.34 0.67
C LEU A 471 1.52 18.18 1.27
N SER A 472 2.12 19.26 1.75
CA SER A 472 3.40 19.25 2.44
C SER A 472 3.33 18.51 3.77
N GLU A 473 2.29 18.75 4.56
CA GLU A 473 2.08 18.08 5.85
C GLU A 473 1.82 16.59 5.66
N ARG A 474 0.99 16.21 4.66
CA ARG A 474 0.78 14.82 4.27
C ARG A 474 2.08 14.10 3.95
N ARG A 475 3.00 14.75 3.21
CA ARG A 475 4.32 14.19 2.90
C ARG A 475 5.15 13.94 4.15
N LYS A 476 5.15 14.87 5.11
CA LYS A 476 5.90 14.73 6.36
C LYS A 476 5.33 13.65 7.28
N GLU A 477 4.02 13.63 7.38
CA GLU A 477 3.29 12.76 8.28
C GLU A 477 3.19 11.32 7.76
N LEU A 478 2.82 11.16 6.50
CA LEU A 478 2.48 9.88 5.87
C LEU A 478 3.59 9.32 4.96
N CYS A 479 4.81 9.88 5.01
CA CYS A 479 5.90 9.38 4.19
C CYS A 479 6.11 7.87 4.41
N LEU A 480 6.47 7.18 3.34
CA LEU A 480 6.77 5.74 3.36
C LEU A 480 5.57 4.85 3.75
N GLU A 481 4.34 5.40 3.77
CA GLU A 481 3.11 4.64 4.00
C GLU A 481 2.36 4.29 2.71
N GLY A 482 2.92 4.64 1.54
CA GLY A 482 2.40 4.24 0.24
C GLY A 482 1.37 5.19 -0.39
N TRP A 483 1.13 6.38 0.15
CA TRP A 483 0.08 7.28 -0.34
C TRP A 483 0.57 8.43 -1.21
N ARG A 484 1.87 8.73 -1.21
CA ARG A 484 2.43 9.94 -1.82
C ARG A 484 2.12 10.09 -3.31
N ARG A 485 2.17 8.99 -4.07
CA ARG A 485 1.84 9.03 -5.50
C ARG A 485 0.38 9.44 -5.73
N ASN A 486 -0.55 8.86 -4.98
CA ASN A 486 -1.96 9.19 -5.09
C ASN A 486 -2.23 10.65 -4.71
N ASP A 487 -1.57 11.14 -3.67
CA ASP A 487 -1.64 12.55 -3.27
C ASP A 487 -1.15 13.47 -4.40
N LEU A 488 0.04 13.20 -4.95
CA LEU A 488 0.60 14.02 -6.03
C LEU A 488 -0.29 14.04 -7.27
N ILE A 489 -0.88 12.91 -7.65
CA ILE A 489 -1.82 12.81 -8.78
C ILE A 489 -3.07 13.62 -8.50
N ARG A 490 -3.67 13.47 -7.32
CA ARG A 490 -4.91 14.15 -6.94
C ARG A 490 -4.73 15.66 -6.88
N PHE A 491 -3.61 16.14 -6.34
CA PHE A 491 -3.27 17.57 -6.30
C PHE A 491 -2.75 18.13 -7.63
N GLY A 492 -2.62 17.30 -8.69
CA GLY A 492 -2.06 17.73 -9.98
C GLY A 492 -0.57 18.07 -9.94
N ARG A 493 0.17 17.54 -8.95
CA ARG A 493 1.60 17.82 -8.70
C ARG A 493 2.53 16.66 -9.07
N TYR A 494 2.01 15.61 -9.69
CA TYR A 494 2.80 14.41 -9.96
C TYR A 494 3.98 14.68 -10.90
N TYR A 495 3.77 15.49 -11.93
CA TYR A 495 4.82 15.89 -12.86
C TYR A 495 5.97 16.65 -12.17
N GLU A 496 5.64 17.60 -11.34
CA GLU A 496 6.62 18.41 -10.62
C GLU A 496 7.44 17.54 -9.66
N GLY A 497 6.78 16.66 -8.90
CA GLY A 497 7.40 15.73 -7.98
C GLY A 497 8.40 14.81 -8.67
N ILE A 498 7.96 14.12 -9.73
CA ILE A 498 8.82 13.15 -10.44
C ILE A 498 9.95 13.82 -11.21
N ASN A 499 9.72 14.97 -11.86
CA ASN A 499 10.77 15.68 -12.56
C ASN A 499 11.84 16.23 -11.62
N SER A 500 11.47 16.63 -10.40
CA SER A 500 12.45 17.03 -9.38
C SER A 500 13.41 15.90 -9.04
N VAL A 501 12.91 14.66 -8.99
CA VAL A 501 13.71 13.46 -8.72
C VAL A 501 14.61 13.11 -9.91
N GLN A 502 14.07 13.10 -11.13
CA GLN A 502 14.79 12.68 -12.32
C GLN A 502 16.00 13.57 -12.62
N ASN A 503 15.90 14.87 -12.39
CA ASN A 503 16.99 15.81 -12.63
C ASN A 503 18.21 15.58 -11.74
N THR A 504 18.08 14.85 -10.65
CA THR A 504 19.15 14.63 -9.67
C THR A 504 20.11 13.50 -10.03
N TRP A 505 19.73 12.60 -10.94
CA TRP A 505 20.48 11.38 -11.28
C TRP A 505 21.21 11.43 -12.62
N SER A 506 21.29 12.57 -13.28
CA SER A 506 21.90 12.71 -14.60
C SER A 506 23.38 12.30 -14.69
N ASN A 507 24.08 12.22 -13.55
CA ASN A 507 25.51 11.94 -13.50
C ASN A 507 25.87 10.45 -13.35
N SER A 508 24.91 9.54 -13.22
CA SER A 508 25.19 8.11 -13.05
C SER A 508 25.22 7.31 -14.37
N GLY A 509 25.29 8.01 -15.51
CA GLY A 509 25.37 7.37 -16.84
C GLY A 509 24.06 6.77 -17.35
N ASN A 510 22.95 6.96 -16.64
CA ASN A 510 21.65 6.59 -17.14
C ASN A 510 20.98 7.78 -17.82
N PRO A 511 20.56 7.61 -19.09
CA PRO A 511 19.75 8.61 -19.74
C PRO A 511 18.45 8.71 -18.98
N GLN A 512 18.24 9.87 -18.38
CA GLN A 512 16.98 10.17 -17.75
C GLN A 512 16.02 10.51 -18.89
N GLY A 513 15.05 9.62 -19.11
CA GLY A 513 13.86 9.98 -19.86
C GLY A 513 13.19 11.17 -19.16
N GLN A 514 12.69 12.12 -19.93
CA GLN A 514 11.72 13.04 -19.39
C GLN A 514 10.48 12.22 -19.05
N PHE A 515 9.94 12.40 -17.84
CA PHE A 515 8.66 11.82 -17.48
C PHE A 515 7.61 12.22 -18.52
N SER A 516 7.00 11.22 -19.14
CA SER A 516 5.98 11.42 -20.14
C SER A 516 4.58 11.37 -19.52
N SER A 517 3.63 12.11 -20.07
CA SER A 517 2.27 12.21 -19.50
C SER A 517 1.54 10.88 -19.37
N HIS A 518 1.87 9.90 -20.21
CA HIS A 518 1.25 8.59 -20.14
C HIS A 518 1.69 7.78 -18.92
N GLU A 519 2.87 8.05 -18.35
CA GLU A 519 3.47 7.33 -17.23
C GLU A 519 2.77 7.60 -15.88
N ILE A 520 1.78 8.48 -15.88
CA ILE A 520 0.83 8.59 -14.77
C ILE A 520 0.01 7.30 -14.59
N ARG A 521 -0.07 6.48 -15.64
CA ARG A 521 -0.69 5.14 -15.64
C ARG A 521 0.37 4.08 -15.89
N TRP A 522 0.13 2.89 -15.39
CA TRP A 522 0.96 1.75 -15.76
C TRP A 522 0.42 1.09 -17.03
N PRO A 523 1.29 0.43 -17.80
CA PRO A 523 0.84 -0.34 -18.95
C PRO A 523 0.02 -1.55 -18.49
N ILE A 524 -0.98 -1.91 -19.26
CA ILE A 524 -1.59 -3.25 -19.14
C ILE A 524 -0.47 -4.27 -19.46
N PRO A 525 -0.25 -5.28 -18.60
CA PRO A 525 0.83 -6.23 -18.82
C PRO A 525 0.72 -6.93 -20.18
N PHE A 526 1.83 -7.04 -20.88
CA PHE A 526 1.87 -7.60 -22.23
C PHE A 526 1.27 -9.01 -22.29
N ASN A 527 1.55 -9.85 -21.29
CA ASN A 527 1.03 -11.23 -21.23
C ASN A 527 -0.51 -11.24 -21.16
N GLU A 528 -1.12 -10.31 -20.46
CA GLU A 528 -2.58 -10.22 -20.35
C GLU A 528 -3.23 -9.85 -21.69
N ILE A 529 -2.65 -8.89 -22.41
CA ILE A 529 -3.13 -8.51 -23.76
C ILE A 529 -2.98 -9.69 -24.74
N GLN A 530 -1.93 -10.48 -24.62
CA GLN A 530 -1.77 -11.67 -25.48
C GLN A 530 -2.82 -12.76 -25.20
N LEU A 531 -3.26 -12.89 -23.94
CA LEU A 531 -4.26 -13.87 -23.53
C LEU A 531 -5.69 -13.41 -23.79
N ASN A 532 -5.92 -12.09 -23.75
CA ASN A 532 -7.23 -11.49 -23.95
C ASN A 532 -7.17 -10.33 -24.93
N SER A 533 -7.63 -10.54 -26.15
CA SER A 533 -7.61 -9.56 -27.24
C SER A 533 -8.57 -8.37 -27.06
N ASN A 534 -9.47 -8.43 -26.07
CA ASN A 534 -10.36 -7.32 -25.71
C ASN A 534 -9.68 -6.28 -24.81
N LEU A 535 -8.48 -6.58 -24.28
CA LEU A 535 -7.72 -5.60 -23.51
C LEU A 535 -6.98 -4.64 -24.43
N ILE A 536 -7.19 -3.36 -24.20
CA ILE A 536 -6.57 -2.27 -24.93
C ILE A 536 -5.46 -1.67 -24.09
N GLN A 537 -4.26 -1.54 -24.67
CA GLN A 537 -3.13 -0.93 -24.01
C GLN A 537 -3.39 0.54 -23.70
N ASN A 538 -2.93 1.00 -22.54
CA ASN A 538 -2.92 2.41 -22.19
C ASN A 538 -2.11 3.22 -23.21
N SER A 539 -2.64 4.38 -23.60
CA SER A 539 -2.02 5.23 -24.61
C SER A 539 -0.60 5.63 -24.19
N GLY A 540 0.36 5.45 -25.10
CA GLY A 540 1.77 5.76 -24.89
C GLY A 540 2.67 4.53 -24.73
N TYR A 541 2.08 3.33 -24.55
CA TYR A 541 2.80 2.07 -24.42
C TYR A 541 2.70 1.17 -25.64
#